data_b6194d9cf37a77cf7719d818ecb6a09f
#
_entry.id   b6194d9cf37a77cf7719d818ecb6a09f
#
_cell.length_a   1.000
_cell.length_b   1.000
_cell.length_c   1.000
_cell.angle_alpha   90.00
_cell.angle_beta   90.00
_cell.angle_gamma   90.00
#
_symmetry.space_group_name_H-M   'P 1'
#
loop_
_entity.id
_entity.type
_entity.pdbx_description
1 polymer ?
#
loop_
_entity_poly.entity_id
_entity_poly.type
_entity_poly.pdbx_seq_one_letter_code
_entity_poly.pdbx_strand_id
1 'polypeptide(L)'
;SEMLEDYYATKDRAERLRTKSKELHKAVHNMYERAVRKQAARQEELAASGKSEKLRLYGELLSANLYLAEKGMKSITVPNWYDEGKEVTIPLDLRFSPSQNAQNFFKNYKKKQTAARMLVDLLAEGEKEIAYLETVLYEVETASGEAALNEIRAELKSQGYLKYYKQRDKRQKPADFLRFTSSDGFEILVGRNNAQNDRLTLHTARGKDLWFHVQKAPGSHVVVMSRGEDIPDTTKQEAAEL
;
A
#
# COMPACT_ATOMS: atom_id res chain seq x y z
N SER A 1 7.27 -13.81 50.76
CA SER A 1 5.95 -13.81 50.10
C SER A 1 5.87 -12.73 49.05
N GLU A 2 6.09 -11.45 49.37
CA GLU A 2 6.01 -10.30 48.47
C GLU A 2 6.93 -10.40 47.23
N MET A 3 8.18 -10.83 47.41
CA MET A 3 9.15 -11.01 46.31
C MET A 3 8.73 -12.11 45.29
N LEU A 4 8.06 -13.15 45.78
CA LEU A 4 7.53 -14.21 44.92
C LEU A 4 6.28 -13.76 44.17
N GLU A 5 5.42 -12.97 44.78
CA GLU A 5 4.22 -12.39 44.15
C GLU A 5 4.61 -11.40 43.07
N ASP A 6 5.60 -10.54 43.32
CA ASP A 6 6.14 -9.61 42.31
C ASP A 6 6.80 -10.35 41.14
N TYR A 7 7.51 -11.44 41.39
CA TYR A 7 8.11 -12.27 40.34
C TYR A 7 7.04 -12.90 39.43
N TYR A 8 6.00 -13.52 40.02
CA TYR A 8 4.94 -14.13 39.25
C TYR A 8 4.09 -13.09 38.51
N ALA A 9 3.80 -11.94 39.10
CA ALA A 9 3.08 -10.85 38.45
C ALA A 9 3.87 -10.29 37.25
N THR A 10 5.19 -10.16 37.37
CA THR A 10 6.07 -9.69 36.29
C THR A 10 6.13 -10.70 35.14
N LYS A 11 6.26 -12.00 35.48
CA LYS A 11 6.26 -13.09 34.51
C LYS A 11 4.93 -13.19 33.74
N ASP A 12 3.81 -13.14 34.44
CA ASP A 12 2.46 -13.14 33.85
C ASP A 12 2.26 -11.95 32.91
N ARG A 13 2.73 -10.77 33.31
CA ARG A 13 2.65 -9.55 32.47
C ARG A 13 3.47 -9.70 31.19
N ALA A 14 4.69 -10.24 31.29
CA ALA A 14 5.56 -10.48 30.14
C ALA A 14 4.96 -11.53 29.18
N GLU A 15 4.37 -12.59 29.72
CA GLU A 15 3.72 -13.64 28.90
C GLU A 15 2.46 -13.15 28.19
N ARG A 16 1.63 -12.35 28.87
CA ARG A 16 0.46 -11.68 28.25
C ARG A 16 0.89 -10.71 27.14
N LEU A 17 1.94 -9.94 27.35
CA LEU A 17 2.48 -9.03 26.34
C LEU A 17 2.95 -9.80 25.12
N ARG A 18 3.71 -10.87 25.31
CA ARG A 18 4.19 -11.76 24.24
C ARG A 18 3.05 -12.36 23.43
N THR A 19 2.00 -12.82 24.11
CA THR A 19 0.81 -13.39 23.44
C THR A 19 0.08 -12.34 22.61
N LYS A 20 -0.17 -11.16 23.19
CA LYS A 20 -0.84 -10.05 22.48
C LYS A 20 -0.04 -9.56 21.29
N SER A 21 1.30 -9.49 21.39
CA SER A 21 2.19 -9.11 20.29
C SER A 21 2.11 -10.16 19.15
N LYS A 22 2.21 -11.45 19.48
CA LYS A 22 2.10 -12.54 18.50
C LYS A 22 0.76 -12.56 17.77
N GLU A 23 -0.36 -12.37 18.48
CA GLU A 23 -1.68 -12.31 17.88
C GLU A 23 -1.81 -11.12 16.91
N LEU A 24 -1.34 -9.95 17.34
CA LEU A 24 -1.38 -8.74 16.50
C LEU A 24 -0.47 -8.89 15.28
N HIS A 25 0.75 -9.37 15.46
CA HIS A 25 1.69 -9.65 14.38
C HIS A 25 1.07 -10.62 13.35
N LYS A 26 0.51 -11.73 13.81
CA LYS A 26 -0.17 -12.71 12.93
C LYS A 26 -1.32 -12.06 12.15
N ALA A 27 -2.13 -11.22 12.81
CA ALA A 27 -3.24 -10.54 12.15
C ALA A 27 -2.74 -9.58 11.05
N VAL A 28 -1.73 -8.74 11.36
CA VAL A 28 -1.16 -7.79 10.40
C VAL A 28 -0.44 -8.52 9.26
N HIS A 29 0.32 -9.57 9.57
CA HIS A 29 1.00 -10.39 8.56
C HIS A 29 0.00 -11.02 7.57
N ASN A 30 -1.14 -11.52 8.04
CA ASN A 30 -2.19 -12.02 7.16
C ASN A 30 -2.79 -10.94 6.25
N MET A 31 -2.89 -9.69 6.74
CA MET A 31 -3.35 -8.55 5.94
C MET A 31 -2.32 -8.20 4.87
N TYR A 32 -1.05 -8.13 5.25
CA TYR A 32 0.08 -7.91 4.35
C TYR A 32 0.13 -8.94 3.23
N GLU A 33 0.13 -10.23 3.56
CA GLU A 33 0.12 -11.32 2.59
C GLU A 33 -1.07 -11.25 1.61
N ARG A 34 -2.24 -10.82 2.11
CA ARG A 34 -3.42 -10.61 1.27
C ARG A 34 -3.22 -9.42 0.32
N ALA A 35 -2.64 -8.32 0.80
CA ALA A 35 -2.35 -7.15 -0.02
C ALA A 35 -1.34 -7.48 -1.12
N VAL A 36 -0.27 -8.20 -0.80
CA VAL A 36 0.75 -8.66 -1.76
C VAL A 36 0.13 -9.56 -2.84
N ARG A 37 -0.67 -10.56 -2.45
CA ARG A 37 -1.35 -11.43 -3.44
C ARG A 37 -2.31 -10.67 -4.33
N LYS A 38 -3.06 -9.72 -3.77
CA LYS A 38 -3.97 -8.86 -4.54
C LYS A 38 -3.20 -7.97 -5.53
N GLN A 39 -2.03 -7.46 -5.13
CA GLN A 39 -1.15 -6.67 -5.98
C GLN A 39 -0.63 -7.49 -7.16
N ALA A 40 -0.12 -8.70 -6.90
CA ALA A 40 0.36 -9.61 -7.93
C ALA A 40 -0.74 -9.96 -8.96
N ALA A 41 -1.95 -10.28 -8.50
CA ALA A 41 -3.08 -10.57 -9.38
C ALA A 41 -3.45 -9.36 -10.28
N ARG A 42 -3.41 -8.14 -9.74
CA ARG A 42 -3.66 -6.92 -10.52
C ARG A 42 -2.57 -6.65 -11.56
N GLN A 43 -1.31 -6.95 -11.24
CA GLN A 43 -0.19 -6.83 -12.18
C GLN A 43 -0.35 -7.81 -13.36
N GLU A 44 -0.73 -9.06 -13.07
CA GLU A 44 -1.01 -10.06 -14.10
C GLU A 44 -2.19 -9.64 -14.99
N GLU A 45 -3.26 -9.12 -14.41
CA GLU A 45 -4.42 -8.64 -15.15
C GLU A 45 -4.05 -7.44 -16.04
N LEU A 46 -3.25 -6.51 -15.55
CA LEU A 46 -2.75 -5.38 -16.32
C LEU A 46 -1.87 -5.85 -17.49
N ALA A 47 -0.95 -6.77 -17.25
CA ALA A 47 -0.10 -7.35 -18.29
C ALA A 47 -0.94 -8.06 -19.39
N ALA A 48 -2.01 -8.77 -19.00
CA ALA A 48 -2.94 -9.42 -19.93
C ALA A 48 -3.78 -8.42 -20.73
N SER A 49 -3.93 -7.18 -20.25
CA SER A 49 -4.75 -6.15 -20.93
C SER A 49 -4.15 -5.64 -22.26
N GLY A 50 -2.82 -5.79 -22.44
CA GLY A 50 -2.11 -5.41 -23.67
C GLY A 50 -2.65 -6.06 -24.96
N LYS A 51 -3.39 -7.17 -24.84
CA LYS A 51 -4.09 -7.82 -25.97
C LYS A 51 -5.30 -7.03 -26.46
N SER A 52 -5.65 -5.91 -25.85
CA SER A 52 -6.81 -5.10 -26.25
C SER A 52 -6.62 -4.39 -27.59
N GLU A 53 -5.38 -4.07 -27.99
CA GLU A 53 -5.10 -3.44 -29.28
C GLU A 53 -5.56 -4.29 -30.48
N LYS A 54 -5.56 -5.61 -30.32
CA LYS A 54 -6.11 -6.52 -31.33
C LYS A 54 -7.61 -6.29 -31.58
N LEU A 55 -8.35 -5.90 -30.54
CA LEU A 55 -9.78 -5.58 -30.69
C LEU A 55 -9.98 -4.28 -31.47
N ARG A 56 -9.14 -3.27 -31.24
CA ARG A 56 -9.15 -2.03 -32.00
C ARG A 56 -8.87 -2.32 -33.47
N LEU A 57 -7.80 -3.06 -33.75
CA LEU A 57 -7.41 -3.47 -35.10
C LEU A 57 -8.55 -4.21 -35.80
N TYR A 58 -9.17 -5.18 -35.14
CA TYR A 58 -10.32 -5.90 -35.70
C TYR A 58 -11.51 -4.99 -36.02
N GLY A 59 -11.81 -4.04 -35.13
CA GLY A 59 -12.87 -3.05 -35.38
C GLY A 59 -12.59 -2.16 -36.56
N GLU A 60 -11.36 -1.66 -36.71
CA GLU A 60 -10.94 -0.81 -37.82
C GLU A 60 -10.93 -1.55 -39.15
N LEU A 61 -10.29 -2.73 -39.20
CA LEU A 61 -10.23 -3.54 -40.43
C LEU A 61 -11.61 -4.01 -40.88
N LEU A 62 -12.47 -4.45 -39.96
CA LEU A 62 -13.83 -4.85 -40.29
C LEU A 62 -14.66 -3.66 -40.75
N SER A 63 -14.55 -2.49 -40.13
CA SER A 63 -15.30 -1.30 -40.53
C SER A 63 -14.96 -0.83 -41.94
N ALA A 64 -13.70 -0.92 -42.35
CA ALA A 64 -13.25 -0.56 -43.68
C ALA A 64 -13.64 -1.59 -44.76
N ASN A 65 -13.91 -2.84 -44.38
CA ASN A 65 -14.22 -3.95 -45.27
C ASN A 65 -15.64 -4.50 -45.08
N LEU A 66 -16.59 -3.69 -44.59
CA LEU A 66 -17.98 -4.12 -44.36
C LEU A 66 -18.65 -4.68 -45.61
N TYR A 67 -18.25 -4.20 -46.80
CA TYR A 67 -18.79 -4.65 -48.11
C TYR A 67 -18.43 -6.09 -48.46
N LEU A 68 -17.41 -6.67 -47.80
CA LEU A 68 -16.99 -8.07 -47.94
C LEU A 68 -17.64 -9.01 -46.91
N ALA A 69 -18.37 -8.48 -45.94
CA ALA A 69 -18.90 -9.24 -44.83
C ALA A 69 -20.42 -9.30 -44.86
N GLU A 70 -20.98 -10.49 -44.67
CA GLU A 70 -22.41 -10.72 -44.56
C GLU A 70 -22.80 -11.27 -43.18
N LYS A 71 -24.06 -11.04 -42.79
CA LYS A 71 -24.60 -11.60 -41.56
C LYS A 71 -24.59 -13.14 -41.62
N GLY A 72 -24.09 -13.78 -40.56
CA GLY A 72 -23.98 -15.23 -40.47
C GLY A 72 -22.61 -15.79 -40.88
N MET A 73 -21.69 -14.96 -41.34
CA MET A 73 -20.28 -15.37 -41.51
C MET A 73 -19.60 -15.60 -40.15
N LYS A 74 -18.79 -16.68 -40.07
CA LYS A 74 -18.00 -17.00 -38.88
C LYS A 74 -16.72 -16.15 -38.73
N SER A 75 -16.19 -15.71 -39.88
CA SER A 75 -14.98 -14.90 -39.95
C SER A 75 -14.86 -14.22 -41.29
N ILE A 76 -14.02 -13.19 -41.36
CA ILE A 76 -13.62 -12.53 -42.62
C ILE A 76 -12.08 -12.40 -42.61
N THR A 77 -11.45 -12.62 -43.78
CA THR A 77 -10.02 -12.40 -43.95
C THR A 77 -9.82 -11.16 -44.81
N VAL A 78 -9.04 -10.21 -44.28
CA VAL A 78 -8.80 -8.91 -44.92
C VAL A 78 -7.33 -8.51 -44.78
N PRO A 79 -6.80 -7.70 -45.72
CA PRO A 79 -5.43 -7.19 -45.59
C PRO A 79 -5.30 -6.22 -44.43
N ASN A 80 -4.22 -6.35 -43.65
CA ASN A 80 -3.87 -5.44 -42.59
C ASN A 80 -2.91 -4.37 -43.13
N TRP A 81 -3.41 -3.14 -43.31
CA TRP A 81 -2.60 -2.02 -43.78
C TRP A 81 -1.58 -1.51 -42.77
N TYR A 82 -1.66 -1.93 -41.52
CA TYR A 82 -0.65 -1.62 -40.46
C TYR A 82 0.54 -2.60 -40.47
N ASP A 83 0.45 -3.72 -41.22
CA ASP A 83 1.48 -4.75 -41.30
C ASP A 83 1.66 -5.19 -42.78
N GLU A 84 2.09 -4.26 -43.61
CA GLU A 84 2.46 -4.48 -45.04
C GLU A 84 1.40 -5.25 -45.85
N GLY A 85 0.15 -5.18 -45.44
CA GLY A 85 -0.96 -5.86 -46.14
C GLY A 85 -1.06 -7.36 -45.82
N LYS A 86 -0.38 -7.88 -44.82
CA LYS A 86 -0.56 -9.26 -44.37
C LYS A 86 -2.01 -9.55 -44.03
N GLU A 87 -2.46 -10.72 -44.43
CA GLU A 87 -3.84 -11.13 -44.18
C GLU A 87 -4.13 -11.37 -42.70
N VAL A 88 -5.24 -10.82 -42.22
CA VAL A 88 -5.76 -11.03 -40.89
C VAL A 88 -7.16 -11.60 -40.94
N THR A 89 -7.36 -12.74 -40.26
CA THR A 89 -8.69 -13.34 -40.12
C THR A 89 -9.35 -12.81 -38.83
N ILE A 90 -10.49 -12.14 -39.02
CA ILE A 90 -11.30 -11.53 -37.98
C ILE A 90 -12.46 -12.45 -37.66
N PRO A 91 -12.59 -12.99 -36.42
CA PRO A 91 -13.74 -13.79 -36.03
C PRO A 91 -14.99 -12.92 -35.90
N LEU A 92 -16.13 -13.42 -36.33
CA LEU A 92 -17.43 -12.73 -36.25
C LEU A 92 -18.41 -13.54 -35.39
N ASP A 93 -19.20 -12.83 -34.58
CA ASP A 93 -20.34 -13.43 -33.90
C ASP A 93 -21.52 -13.49 -34.84
N LEU A 94 -22.00 -14.70 -35.12
CA LEU A 94 -23.08 -15.00 -36.09
C LEU A 94 -24.39 -14.30 -35.75
N ARG A 95 -24.62 -13.94 -34.51
CA ARG A 95 -25.84 -13.28 -34.03
C ARG A 95 -25.94 -11.83 -34.48
N PHE A 96 -24.81 -11.20 -34.76
CA PHE A 96 -24.70 -9.79 -35.06
C PHE A 96 -24.43 -9.56 -36.55
N SER A 97 -24.89 -8.41 -37.07
CA SER A 97 -24.46 -7.94 -38.39
C SER A 97 -22.95 -7.56 -38.37
N PRO A 98 -22.30 -7.48 -39.54
CA PRO A 98 -20.91 -7.04 -39.63
C PRO A 98 -20.64 -5.70 -38.91
N SER A 99 -21.53 -4.72 -39.11
CA SER A 99 -21.43 -3.42 -38.45
C SER A 99 -21.56 -3.53 -36.94
N GLN A 100 -22.47 -4.36 -36.44
CA GLN A 100 -22.59 -4.61 -34.98
C GLN A 100 -21.38 -5.34 -34.43
N ASN A 101 -20.76 -6.27 -35.14
CA ASN A 101 -19.51 -6.91 -34.77
C ASN A 101 -18.39 -5.88 -34.63
N ALA A 102 -18.24 -4.96 -35.60
CA ALA A 102 -17.25 -3.88 -35.54
C ALA A 102 -17.47 -2.98 -34.32
N GLN A 103 -18.71 -2.56 -34.06
CA GLN A 103 -19.06 -1.78 -32.88
C GLN A 103 -18.74 -2.52 -31.55
N ASN A 104 -18.99 -3.84 -31.52
CA ASN A 104 -18.68 -4.66 -30.35
C ASN A 104 -17.16 -4.77 -30.11
N PHE A 105 -16.34 -4.84 -31.15
CA PHE A 105 -14.88 -4.78 -31.02
C PHE A 105 -14.44 -3.47 -30.39
N PHE A 106 -14.91 -2.32 -30.84
CA PHE A 106 -14.61 -1.02 -30.29
C PHE A 106 -15.12 -0.87 -28.83
N LYS A 107 -16.34 -1.33 -28.55
CA LYS A 107 -16.91 -1.33 -27.20
C LYS A 107 -16.05 -2.15 -26.24
N ASN A 108 -15.63 -3.35 -26.65
CA ASN A 108 -14.78 -4.21 -25.83
C ASN A 108 -13.36 -3.65 -25.66
N TYR A 109 -12.80 -3.04 -26.70
CA TYR A 109 -11.54 -2.30 -26.60
C TYR A 109 -11.62 -1.19 -25.55
N LYS A 110 -12.62 -0.32 -25.66
CA LYS A 110 -12.82 0.80 -24.72
C LYS A 110 -13.05 0.33 -23.29
N LYS A 111 -13.81 -0.77 -23.09
CA LYS A 111 -14.00 -1.39 -21.78
C LYS A 111 -12.68 -1.88 -21.19
N LYS A 112 -11.85 -2.58 -21.98
CA LYS A 112 -10.54 -3.07 -21.53
C LYS A 112 -9.57 -1.92 -21.24
N GLN A 113 -9.56 -0.87 -22.05
CA GLN A 113 -8.72 0.31 -21.84
C GLN A 113 -9.10 1.04 -20.53
N THR A 114 -10.40 1.18 -20.24
CA THR A 114 -10.86 1.76 -18.97
C THR A 114 -10.46 0.89 -17.79
N ALA A 115 -10.62 -0.43 -17.88
CA ALA A 115 -10.20 -1.36 -16.83
C ALA A 115 -8.68 -1.29 -16.59
N ALA A 116 -7.86 -1.23 -17.64
CA ALA A 116 -6.41 -1.09 -17.50
C ALA A 116 -6.02 0.21 -16.78
N ARG A 117 -6.69 1.33 -17.08
CA ARG A 117 -6.46 2.61 -16.38
C ARG A 117 -6.79 2.49 -14.89
N MET A 118 -7.96 1.90 -14.56
CA MET A 118 -8.33 1.66 -13.16
C MET A 118 -7.35 0.75 -12.43
N LEU A 119 -6.79 -0.26 -13.12
CA LEU A 119 -5.77 -1.14 -12.54
C LEU A 119 -4.49 -0.39 -12.17
N VAL A 120 -4.06 0.58 -12.99
CA VAL A 120 -2.88 1.42 -12.66
C VAL A 120 -3.10 2.19 -11.37
N ASP A 121 -4.27 2.82 -11.20
CA ASP A 121 -4.60 3.55 -9.97
C ASP A 121 -4.66 2.59 -8.76
N LEU A 122 -5.30 1.42 -8.94
CA LEU A 122 -5.38 0.40 -7.89
C LEU A 122 -4.03 -0.22 -7.52
N LEU A 123 -3.08 -0.27 -8.46
CA LEU A 123 -1.71 -0.73 -8.19
C LEU A 123 -0.96 0.30 -7.34
N ALA A 124 -1.09 1.59 -7.66
CA ALA A 124 -0.47 2.65 -6.86
C ALA A 124 -1.02 2.71 -5.43
N GLU A 125 -2.34 2.50 -5.25
CA GLU A 125 -2.95 2.38 -3.92
C GLU A 125 -2.47 1.12 -3.18
N GLY A 126 -2.35 0.00 -3.88
CA GLY A 126 -1.88 -1.26 -3.32
C GLY A 126 -0.44 -1.20 -2.83
N GLU A 127 0.44 -0.48 -3.52
CA GLU A 127 1.82 -0.23 -3.07
C GLU A 127 1.85 0.54 -1.75
N LYS A 128 1.01 1.56 -1.61
CA LYS A 128 0.89 2.31 -0.36
C LYS A 128 0.34 1.44 0.78
N GLU A 129 -0.66 0.59 0.49
CA GLU A 129 -1.22 -0.35 1.46
C GLU A 129 -0.16 -1.34 1.95
N ILE A 130 0.65 -1.91 1.05
CA ILE A 130 1.73 -2.84 1.38
C ILE A 130 2.78 -2.15 2.25
N ALA A 131 3.28 -0.98 1.84
CA ALA A 131 4.26 -0.21 2.59
C ALA A 131 3.77 0.15 4.00
N TYR A 132 2.50 0.56 4.13
CA TYR A 132 1.88 0.83 5.43
C TYR A 132 1.87 -0.42 6.33
N LEU A 133 1.45 -1.57 5.80
CA LEU A 133 1.39 -2.81 6.58
C LEU A 133 2.79 -3.33 6.96
N GLU A 134 3.80 -3.11 6.14
CA GLU A 134 5.22 -3.38 6.47
C GLU A 134 5.67 -2.54 7.65
N THR A 135 5.35 -1.24 7.66
CA THR A 135 5.68 -0.35 8.79
C THR A 135 4.99 -0.82 10.05
N VAL A 136 3.70 -1.18 10.00
CA VAL A 136 2.97 -1.69 11.15
C VAL A 136 3.55 -3.02 11.67
N LEU A 137 4.00 -3.93 10.78
CA LEU A 137 4.70 -5.15 11.20
C LEU A 137 5.95 -4.84 12.00
N TYR A 138 6.78 -3.93 11.50
CA TYR A 138 7.97 -3.48 12.19
C TYR A 138 7.65 -2.85 13.56
N GLU A 139 6.62 -2.01 13.64
CA GLU A 139 6.17 -1.39 14.89
C GLU A 139 5.70 -2.43 15.93
N VAL A 140 4.99 -3.48 15.49
CA VAL A 140 4.57 -4.58 16.37
C VAL A 140 5.77 -5.37 16.90
N GLU A 141 6.79 -5.58 16.08
CA GLU A 141 8.03 -6.30 16.45
C GLU A 141 8.87 -5.51 17.46
N THR A 142 8.93 -4.19 17.30
CA THR A 142 9.73 -3.29 18.13
C THR A 142 8.96 -2.71 19.32
N ALA A 143 7.67 -3.00 19.46
CA ALA A 143 6.80 -2.46 20.49
C ALA A 143 7.29 -2.78 21.91
N SER A 144 7.64 -1.76 22.68
CA SER A 144 8.09 -1.85 24.06
C SER A 144 6.91 -1.72 25.05
N GLY A 145 6.10 -2.79 25.16
CA GLY A 145 5.06 -2.85 26.17
C GLY A 145 3.63 -2.76 25.65
N GLU A 146 2.67 -2.93 26.57
CA GLU A 146 1.24 -3.05 26.22
C GLU A 146 0.64 -1.74 25.68
N ALA A 147 1.13 -0.59 26.15
CA ALA A 147 0.67 0.71 25.70
C ALA A 147 0.95 0.91 24.21
N ALA A 148 2.16 0.56 23.73
CA ALA A 148 2.53 0.64 22.32
C ALA A 148 1.66 -0.26 21.45
N LEU A 149 1.43 -1.51 21.87
CA LEU A 149 0.53 -2.43 21.13
C LEU A 149 -0.93 -1.93 21.06
N ASN A 150 -1.39 -1.26 22.12
CA ASN A 150 -2.73 -0.67 22.14
C ASN A 150 -2.84 0.54 21.19
N GLU A 151 -1.80 1.36 21.07
CA GLU A 151 -1.72 2.46 20.10
C GLU A 151 -1.77 1.93 18.66
N ILE A 152 -0.96 0.93 18.33
CA ILE A 152 -0.98 0.27 17.01
C ILE A 152 -2.36 -0.33 16.70
N ARG A 153 -3.00 -0.98 17.68
CA ARG A 153 -4.38 -1.48 17.51
C ARG A 153 -5.39 -0.36 17.27
N ALA A 154 -5.27 0.75 17.97
CA ALA A 154 -6.15 1.90 17.79
C ALA A 154 -5.97 2.51 16.40
N GLU A 155 -4.75 2.60 15.91
CA GLU A 155 -4.43 3.05 14.55
C GLU A 155 -5.04 2.12 13.50
N LEU A 156 -4.80 0.80 13.59
CA LEU A 156 -5.38 -0.19 12.67
C LEU A 156 -6.92 -0.18 12.67
N LYS A 157 -7.56 0.12 13.81
CA LYS A 157 -9.01 0.32 13.90
C LYS A 157 -9.44 1.61 13.18
N SER A 158 -8.72 2.70 13.36
CA SER A 158 -9.05 3.98 12.71
C SER A 158 -8.92 3.90 11.20
N GLN A 159 -7.96 3.12 10.70
CA GLN A 159 -7.73 2.86 9.28
C GLN A 159 -8.65 1.76 8.70
N GLY A 160 -9.51 1.16 9.53
CA GLY A 160 -10.50 0.17 9.09
C GLY A 160 -9.98 -1.26 8.92
N TYR A 161 -8.74 -1.54 9.29
CA TYR A 161 -8.16 -2.89 9.22
C TYR A 161 -8.67 -3.83 10.31
N LEU A 162 -8.98 -3.31 11.49
CA LEU A 162 -9.57 -4.08 12.58
C LEU A 162 -11.01 -3.66 12.83
N LYS A 163 -11.90 -4.64 13.05
CA LYS A 163 -13.30 -4.37 13.41
C LYS A 163 -13.38 -3.68 14.78
N TYR A 164 -14.26 -2.70 14.89
CA TYR A 164 -14.62 -2.09 16.16
C TYR A 164 -15.30 -3.14 17.05
N TYR A 165 -14.57 -3.74 17.98
CA TYR A 165 -15.21 -4.33 19.14
C TYR A 165 -15.55 -3.18 20.11
N LYS A 166 -16.81 -3.12 20.57
CA LYS A 166 -17.27 -2.19 21.61
C LYS A 166 -16.66 -2.53 22.99
N GLN A 167 -15.35 -2.58 23.09
CA GLN A 167 -14.70 -2.44 24.38
C GLN A 167 -14.70 -0.94 24.69
N ARG A 168 -15.17 -0.58 25.89
CA ARG A 168 -14.99 0.76 26.47
C ARG A 168 -13.47 0.96 26.67
N ASP A 169 -12.77 1.25 25.58
CA ASP A 169 -11.39 1.70 25.67
C ASP A 169 -11.45 3.07 26.38
N LYS A 170 -11.03 3.10 27.63
CA LYS A 170 -10.70 4.36 28.29
C LYS A 170 -9.71 5.04 27.34
N ARG A 171 -10.07 6.26 26.88
CA ARG A 171 -9.17 7.09 26.07
C ARG A 171 -7.86 7.23 26.83
N GLN A 172 -6.89 6.40 26.51
CA GLN A 172 -5.53 6.58 27.02
C GLN A 172 -4.98 7.82 26.32
N LYS A 173 -4.33 8.70 27.10
CA LYS A 173 -3.58 9.80 26.48
C LYS A 173 -2.54 9.17 25.55
N PRO A 174 -2.36 9.70 24.33
CA PRO A 174 -1.32 9.21 23.43
C PRO A 174 0.02 9.22 24.19
N ALA A 175 0.80 8.15 24.08
CA ALA A 175 2.14 8.13 24.64
C ALA A 175 2.99 9.25 24.01
N ASP A 176 3.92 9.78 24.78
CA ASP A 176 4.83 10.81 24.29
C ASP A 176 5.90 10.19 23.39
N PHE A 177 6.56 11.04 22.56
CA PHE A 177 7.73 10.63 21.79
C PHE A 177 8.83 10.09 22.68
N LEU A 178 9.71 9.25 22.15
CA LEU A 178 10.99 9.01 22.79
C LEU A 178 11.79 10.32 22.74
N ARG A 179 12.46 10.65 23.85
CA ARG A 179 13.27 11.87 23.98
C ARG A 179 14.69 11.48 24.29
N PHE A 180 15.60 12.00 23.50
CA PHE A 180 17.04 11.89 23.73
C PHE A 180 17.64 13.28 23.75
N THR A 181 18.83 13.40 24.30
CA THR A 181 19.62 14.63 24.29
C THR A 181 20.97 14.29 23.68
N SER A 182 21.36 15.01 22.61
CA SER A 182 22.66 14.81 21.98
C SER A 182 23.80 15.26 22.94
N SER A 183 25.02 14.87 22.62
CA SER A 183 26.23 15.34 23.34
C SER A 183 26.40 16.85 23.28
N ASP A 184 25.86 17.50 22.23
CA ASP A 184 25.88 18.97 22.09
C ASP A 184 24.66 19.64 22.77
N GLY A 185 23.78 18.88 23.46
CA GLY A 185 22.64 19.41 24.22
C GLY A 185 21.36 19.63 23.41
N PHE A 186 21.28 19.18 22.15
CA PHE A 186 20.07 19.27 21.34
C PHE A 186 19.09 18.17 21.73
N GLU A 187 17.80 18.51 21.78
CA GLU A 187 16.73 17.55 21.99
C GLU A 187 16.45 16.79 20.70
N ILE A 188 16.40 15.45 20.79
CA ILE A 188 16.07 14.55 19.69
C ILE A 188 14.79 13.81 20.05
N LEU A 189 13.77 13.92 19.20
CA LEU A 189 12.48 13.26 19.34
C LEU A 189 12.38 12.11 18.36
N VAL A 190 11.89 10.95 18.81
CA VAL A 190 11.71 9.75 17.99
C VAL A 190 10.27 9.26 18.10
N GLY A 191 9.61 9.09 16.96
CA GLY A 191 8.29 8.50 16.89
C GLY A 191 8.33 6.98 16.99
N ARG A 192 7.38 6.39 17.71
CA ARG A 192 7.32 4.94 17.97
C ARG A 192 6.38 4.17 17.05
N ASN A 193 5.55 4.89 16.32
CA ASN A 193 4.55 4.34 15.40
C ASN A 193 4.14 5.40 14.38
N ASN A 194 3.40 5.00 13.33
CA ASN A 194 3.00 5.90 12.25
C ASN A 194 2.24 7.13 12.75
N ALA A 195 1.32 6.98 13.71
CA ALA A 195 0.57 8.11 14.27
C ALA A 195 1.49 9.11 14.99
N GLN A 196 2.52 8.62 15.71
CA GLN A 196 3.53 9.47 16.31
C GLN A 196 4.48 10.08 15.29
N ASN A 197 4.89 9.31 14.28
CA ASN A 197 5.72 9.78 13.18
C ASN A 197 5.04 10.96 12.44
N ASP A 198 3.76 10.84 12.12
CA ASP A 198 2.96 11.90 11.51
C ASP A 198 2.84 13.12 12.43
N ARG A 199 2.51 12.90 13.71
CA ARG A 199 2.42 13.99 14.69
C ARG A 199 3.76 14.71 14.86
N LEU A 200 4.85 13.97 14.89
CA LEU A 200 6.20 14.52 15.03
C LEU A 200 6.56 15.39 13.81
N THR A 201 6.37 14.86 12.61
CA THR A 201 6.79 15.51 11.35
C THR A 201 5.86 16.65 10.95
N LEU A 202 4.53 16.45 11.05
CA LEU A 202 3.55 17.40 10.51
C LEU A 202 3.12 18.47 11.52
N HIS A 203 3.21 18.18 12.82
CA HIS A 203 2.67 19.06 13.86
C HIS A 203 3.67 19.55 14.89
N THR A 204 4.82 18.85 15.06
CA THR A 204 5.82 19.19 16.07
C THR A 204 7.05 19.84 15.47
N ALA A 205 7.61 19.24 14.42
CA ALA A 205 8.79 19.75 13.74
C ALA A 205 8.54 21.14 13.08
N ARG A 206 9.55 21.99 13.07
CA ARG A 206 9.53 23.34 12.51
C ARG A 206 10.62 23.51 11.46
N GLY A 207 10.55 24.57 10.66
CA GLY A 207 11.30 24.75 9.42
C GLY A 207 12.83 24.68 9.50
N LYS A 208 13.45 24.80 10.72
CA LYS A 208 14.90 24.63 10.92
C LYS A 208 15.28 23.31 11.58
N ASP A 209 14.30 22.52 12.01
CA ASP A 209 14.56 21.23 12.63
C ASP A 209 15.00 20.23 11.55
N LEU A 210 15.89 19.31 11.93
CA LEU A 210 16.35 18.26 11.03
C LEU A 210 15.53 17.00 11.24
N TRP A 211 15.02 16.45 10.13
CA TRP A 211 14.28 15.20 10.08
C TRP A 211 15.12 14.10 9.43
N PHE A 212 15.08 12.91 10.06
CA PHE A 212 15.74 11.71 9.57
C PHE A 212 14.73 10.58 9.48
N HIS A 213 14.91 9.75 8.46
CA HIS A 213 14.20 8.49 8.29
C HIS A 213 15.01 7.57 7.40
N VAL A 214 14.95 6.26 7.68
CA VAL A 214 15.61 5.25 6.85
C VAL A 214 15.05 5.25 5.42
N GLN A 215 15.93 5.19 4.43
CA GLN A 215 15.51 5.21 3.03
C GLN A 215 15.00 3.85 2.59
N LYS A 216 13.79 3.79 2.01
CA LYS A 216 13.18 2.59 1.43
C LYS A 216 13.00 1.41 2.40
N ALA A 217 12.88 1.68 3.69
CA ALA A 217 12.59 0.68 4.72
C ALA A 217 11.64 1.27 5.77
N PRO A 218 10.86 0.42 6.47
CA PRO A 218 10.12 0.82 7.64
C PRO A 218 11.05 1.35 8.73
N GLY A 219 10.64 2.39 9.46
CA GLY A 219 11.44 2.95 10.54
C GLY A 219 10.76 4.10 11.28
N SER A 220 11.39 4.54 12.34
CA SER A 220 10.97 5.68 13.11
C SER A 220 11.31 7.00 12.41
N HIS A 221 10.48 8.01 12.62
CA HIS A 221 10.88 9.38 12.31
C HIS A 221 11.68 9.95 13.48
N VAL A 222 12.82 10.52 13.19
CA VAL A 222 13.70 11.18 14.15
C VAL A 222 13.76 12.66 13.82
N VAL A 223 13.56 13.52 14.81
CA VAL A 223 13.64 14.98 14.63
C VAL A 223 14.54 15.58 15.66
N VAL A 224 15.55 16.32 15.20
CA VAL A 224 16.42 17.15 16.04
C VAL A 224 15.82 18.53 16.14
N MET A 225 15.50 18.97 17.35
CA MET A 225 14.91 20.28 17.62
C MET A 225 16.02 21.37 17.61
N SER A 226 16.08 22.15 16.54
CA SER A 226 17.15 23.15 16.34
C SER A 226 17.04 24.36 17.29
N ARG A 227 15.81 24.67 17.76
CA ARG A 227 15.54 25.89 18.57
C ARG A 227 16.03 27.20 17.92
N GLY A 228 16.27 27.15 16.61
CA GLY A 228 16.76 28.28 15.84
C GLY A 228 18.29 28.35 15.68
N GLU A 229 19.02 27.43 16.29
CA GLU A 229 20.48 27.28 16.22
C GLU A 229 20.89 26.34 15.07
N ASP A 230 22.13 26.42 14.63
CA ASP A 230 22.69 25.48 13.67
C ASP A 230 23.04 24.16 14.38
N ILE A 231 22.57 23.05 13.82
CA ILE A 231 22.76 21.72 14.41
C ILE A 231 24.14 21.18 14.03
N PRO A 232 25.01 20.85 15.01
CA PRO A 232 26.35 20.31 14.76
C PRO A 232 26.31 18.96 14.07
N ASP A 233 27.40 18.61 13.37
CA ASP A 233 27.51 17.33 12.65
C ASP A 233 27.53 16.14 13.64
N THR A 234 28.09 16.30 14.83
CA THR A 234 28.02 15.28 15.91
C THR A 234 26.58 14.95 16.25
N THR A 235 25.73 15.96 16.49
CA THR A 235 24.31 15.76 16.79
C THR A 235 23.56 15.11 15.60
N LYS A 236 23.90 15.46 14.35
CA LYS A 236 23.32 14.84 13.16
C LYS A 236 23.66 13.34 13.08
N GLN A 237 24.91 13.00 13.43
CA GLN A 237 25.37 11.62 13.45
C GLN A 237 24.67 10.80 14.53
N GLU A 238 24.60 11.33 15.75
CA GLU A 238 23.88 10.70 16.86
C GLU A 238 22.38 10.49 16.55
N ALA A 239 21.74 11.45 15.88
CA ALA A 239 20.35 11.32 15.47
C ALA A 239 20.14 10.29 14.34
N ALA A 240 21.14 10.09 13.48
CA ALA A 240 21.09 9.11 12.40
C ALA A 240 21.29 7.66 12.88
N GLU A 241 21.83 7.46 14.10
CA GLU A 241 22.03 6.15 14.73
C GLU A 241 20.78 5.67 15.51
N LEU A 242 19.78 6.55 15.73
CA LEU A 242 18.54 6.26 16.46
C LEU A 242 17.45 5.71 15.52
#